data_06db995bb014b8cafa4969c63543b9b5
#
_entry.id   06db995bb014b8cafa4969c63543b9b5
#
_cell.length_a   1.000
_cell.length_b   1.000
_cell.length_c   1.000
_cell.angle_alpha   90.00
_cell.angle_beta   90.00
_cell.angle_gamma   90.00
#
_symmetry.space_group_name_H-M   'P 1'
#
loop_
_entity.id
_entity.type
_entity.pdbx_description
1 polymer ?
#
loop_
_entity_poly.entity_id
_entity_poly.type
_entity_poly.pdbx_seq_one_letter_code
_entity_poly.pdbx_strand_id
1 'polypeptide(L)'
;MTLLRNTDRLRYHAPVLVCLLLVLLLVLLPTGFEDAVIYKGADRCAARVLSVDNSSIIDTGLIRSGEQTCTLELLGGRFEGRTVEAQNLLNGSLEQDKIFSPGDRALVVISYQGDEILLVTMTDHYRLDKEAWLALAFALLLILFAGRTGVRAIASFALTVLTLWKVLVPLYLKGWNPIWVGLAITLFLTLIIIALVYGFDRRCWAAVSGSFLGILVTCVLGILFTDLFQIHGAVMSNSESLLYSGYAHLNLTQIFMAAIFIGSSGAVMDLAVDITACQPVERPICRGVLEGEKNGVCQRQFQGETYQITSVQEKPFTFSEEVRVQTSSGEPPQLLAVRAQAQCSERKLIGS
;
A
#
# COMPACT_ATOMS: atom_id res chain seq x y z
N MET A 1 -20.29 32.74 -12.70
CA MET A 1 -18.85 32.39 -12.66
C MET A 1 -18.38 31.83 -11.30
N THR A 2 -18.94 32.22 -10.19
CA THR A 2 -18.60 31.73 -8.81
C THR A 2 -19.09 30.33 -8.50
N LEU A 3 -20.21 29.88 -9.02
CA LEU A 3 -20.73 28.51 -8.78
C LEU A 3 -19.91 27.42 -9.46
N LEU A 4 -19.37 27.64 -10.66
CA LEU A 4 -18.52 26.67 -11.37
C LEU A 4 -17.17 26.46 -10.65
N ARG A 5 -16.61 27.52 -10.05
CA ARG A 5 -15.35 27.44 -9.29
C ARG A 5 -15.51 26.67 -7.96
N ASN A 6 -16.71 26.62 -7.43
CA ASN A 6 -17.01 25.88 -6.19
C ASN A 6 -17.19 24.37 -6.45
N THR A 7 -17.78 23.99 -7.58
CA THR A 7 -17.94 22.58 -7.99
C THR A 7 -16.61 21.90 -8.31
N ASP A 8 -15.65 22.61 -8.90
CA ASP A 8 -14.33 22.05 -9.21
C ASP A 8 -13.49 21.85 -7.94
N ARG A 9 -13.58 22.77 -6.98
CA ARG A 9 -12.96 22.59 -5.66
C ARG A 9 -13.58 21.43 -4.91
N LEU A 10 -14.90 21.28 -4.95
CA LEU A 10 -15.58 20.18 -4.28
C LEU A 10 -15.19 18.82 -4.86
N ARG A 11 -15.10 18.70 -6.18
CA ARG A 11 -14.62 17.47 -6.87
C ARG A 11 -13.20 17.09 -6.52
N TYR A 12 -12.34 18.08 -6.28
CA TYR A 12 -10.94 17.83 -5.90
C TYR A 12 -10.77 17.42 -4.43
N HIS A 13 -11.64 17.89 -3.53
CA HIS A 13 -11.57 17.57 -2.10
C HIS A 13 -12.48 16.39 -1.70
N ALA A 14 -13.46 16.04 -2.52
CA ALA A 14 -14.40 14.94 -2.24
C ALA A 14 -13.70 13.60 -1.96
N PRO A 15 -12.68 13.14 -2.73
CA PRO A 15 -12.01 11.88 -2.44
C PRO A 15 -11.32 11.88 -1.08
N VAL A 16 -10.76 13.02 -0.66
CA VAL A 16 -10.11 13.15 0.64
C VAL A 16 -11.12 13.04 1.77
N LEU A 17 -12.27 13.69 1.65
CA LEU A 17 -13.35 13.60 2.63
C LEU A 17 -13.91 12.19 2.73
N VAL A 18 -14.11 11.52 1.59
CA VAL A 18 -14.57 10.12 1.55
C VAL A 18 -13.54 9.21 2.22
N CYS A 19 -12.25 9.38 1.92
CA CYS A 19 -11.19 8.59 2.53
C CYS A 19 -11.15 8.79 4.05
N LEU A 20 -11.19 10.03 4.54
CA LEU A 20 -11.20 10.32 5.97
C LEU A 20 -12.44 9.77 6.67
N LEU A 21 -13.60 9.84 6.03
CA LEU A 21 -14.84 9.27 6.57
C LEU A 21 -14.75 7.73 6.64
N LEU A 22 -14.18 7.09 5.63
CA LEU A 22 -13.94 5.63 5.63
C LEU A 22 -12.94 5.23 6.71
N VAL A 23 -11.84 5.97 6.87
CA VAL A 23 -10.86 5.74 7.95
C VAL A 23 -11.55 5.87 9.32
N LEU A 24 -12.35 6.91 9.53
CA LEU A 24 -13.08 7.09 10.77
C LEU A 24 -14.06 5.94 11.02
N LEU A 25 -14.82 5.54 9.99
CA LEU A 25 -15.75 4.41 10.08
C LEU A 25 -15.00 3.12 10.43
N LEU A 26 -13.86 2.84 9.78
CA LEU A 26 -13.05 1.65 10.05
C LEU A 26 -12.44 1.67 11.45
N VAL A 27 -12.03 2.84 11.95
CA VAL A 27 -11.54 2.97 13.34
C VAL A 27 -12.62 2.63 14.36
N LEU A 28 -13.87 3.06 14.11
CA LEU A 28 -15.01 2.79 14.98
C LEU A 28 -15.53 1.36 14.90
N LEU A 29 -15.27 0.63 13.79
CA LEU A 29 -15.64 -0.77 13.66
C LEU A 29 -14.86 -1.63 14.68
N PRO A 30 -15.51 -2.60 15.34
CA PRO A 30 -14.80 -3.58 16.17
C PRO A 30 -13.80 -4.36 15.34
N THR A 31 -12.77 -4.90 15.98
CA THR A 31 -11.68 -5.62 15.28
C THR A 31 -12.14 -6.94 14.65
N GLY A 32 -13.28 -7.48 15.09
CA GLY A 32 -13.80 -8.76 14.62
C GLY A 32 -13.07 -9.99 15.16
N PHE A 33 -12.10 -9.78 16.07
CA PHE A 33 -11.31 -10.84 16.70
C PHE A 33 -11.69 -11.10 18.16
N GLU A 34 -12.69 -10.42 18.68
CA GLU A 34 -13.10 -10.46 20.10
C GLU A 34 -13.51 -11.87 20.56
N ASP A 35 -14.00 -12.70 19.62
CA ASP A 35 -14.38 -14.08 19.85
C ASP A 35 -13.33 -15.13 19.44
N ALA A 36 -12.15 -14.70 19.00
CA ALA A 36 -11.10 -15.61 18.59
C ALA A 36 -10.65 -16.48 19.77
N VAL A 37 -10.58 -17.79 19.55
CA VAL A 37 -10.28 -18.80 20.59
C VAL A 37 -8.95 -18.51 21.30
N ILE A 38 -7.98 -17.95 20.59
CA ILE A 38 -6.64 -17.59 21.09
C ILE A 38 -6.72 -16.50 22.19
N TYR A 39 -7.76 -15.68 22.22
CA TYR A 39 -7.87 -14.57 23.17
C TYR A 39 -8.76 -14.89 24.38
N LYS A 40 -9.45 -16.04 24.38
CA LYS A 40 -10.23 -16.47 25.52
C LYS A 40 -9.32 -16.98 26.64
N GLY A 41 -9.24 -16.22 27.73
CA GLY A 41 -8.36 -16.54 28.86
C GLY A 41 -6.88 -16.27 28.62
N ALA A 42 -6.55 -15.37 27.69
CA ALA A 42 -5.20 -14.90 27.44
C ALA A 42 -5.13 -13.37 27.51
N ASP A 43 -4.07 -12.84 28.10
CA ASP A 43 -3.73 -11.42 28.11
C ASP A 43 -2.38 -11.20 27.43
N ARG A 44 -2.20 -10.05 26.81
CA ARG A 44 -0.93 -9.68 26.14
C ARG A 44 -0.36 -8.46 26.81
N CYS A 45 0.89 -8.56 27.22
CA CYS A 45 1.58 -7.40 27.80
C CYS A 45 3.06 -7.37 27.43
N ALA A 46 3.67 -6.22 27.71
CA ALA A 46 5.12 -6.09 27.68
C ALA A 46 5.69 -6.65 29.00
N ALA A 47 6.82 -7.32 28.91
CA ALA A 47 7.55 -7.81 30.06
C ALA A 47 9.03 -7.46 29.94
N ARG A 48 9.72 -7.36 31.05
CA ARG A 48 11.18 -7.20 31.12
C ARG A 48 11.82 -8.52 31.51
N VAL A 49 12.83 -8.95 30.74
CA VAL A 49 13.61 -10.15 31.05
C VAL A 49 14.58 -9.85 32.19
N LEU A 50 14.45 -10.56 33.29
CA LEU A 50 15.34 -10.44 34.46
C LEU A 50 16.49 -11.43 34.37
N SER A 51 16.21 -12.68 34.10
CA SER A 51 17.19 -13.76 33.92
C SER A 51 16.75 -14.75 32.87
N VAL A 52 17.70 -15.48 32.30
CA VAL A 52 17.48 -16.48 31.28
C VAL A 52 18.22 -17.77 31.62
N ASP A 53 17.60 -18.88 31.34
CA ASP A 53 18.22 -20.21 31.37
C ASP A 53 18.21 -20.82 29.97
N ASN A 54 19.41 -21.10 29.45
CA ASN A 54 19.64 -21.64 28.11
C ASN A 54 20.08 -23.11 28.14
N SER A 55 19.99 -23.77 29.29
CA SER A 55 20.50 -25.14 29.49
C SER A 55 19.80 -26.17 28.59
N SER A 56 18.56 -25.91 28.21
CA SER A 56 17.74 -26.78 27.34
C SER A 56 17.82 -26.43 25.86
N ILE A 57 18.66 -25.45 25.47
CA ILE A 57 18.85 -25.08 24.07
C ILE A 57 19.92 -26.01 23.45
N ILE A 58 19.56 -26.63 22.35
CA ILE A 58 20.46 -27.38 21.48
C ILE A 58 20.90 -26.47 20.34
N ASP A 59 22.17 -26.09 20.34
CA ASP A 59 22.78 -25.27 19.29
C ASP A 59 23.56 -26.17 18.33
N THR A 60 23.12 -26.26 17.08
CA THR A 60 23.78 -27.02 16.02
C THR A 60 24.69 -26.17 15.14
N GLY A 61 24.91 -24.88 15.52
CA GLY A 61 25.72 -23.90 14.80
C GLY A 61 24.95 -23.09 13.77
N LEU A 62 24.01 -23.74 13.07
CA LEU A 62 23.13 -23.06 12.09
C LEU A 62 21.75 -22.73 12.68
N ILE A 63 21.18 -23.67 13.39
CA ILE A 63 19.85 -23.55 14.00
C ILE A 63 19.92 -23.88 15.48
N ARG A 64 19.06 -23.28 16.25
CA ARG A 64 18.85 -23.53 17.67
C ARG A 64 17.45 -24.12 17.85
N SER A 65 17.37 -25.14 18.67
CA SER A 65 16.11 -25.79 19.00
C SER A 65 16.06 -26.08 20.50
N GLY A 66 14.86 -26.25 21.04
CA GLY A 66 14.65 -26.51 22.46
C GLY A 66 13.88 -25.39 23.13
N GLU A 67 14.09 -25.24 24.44
CA GLU A 67 13.34 -24.28 25.25
C GLU A 67 14.30 -23.34 26.00
N GLN A 68 14.03 -22.05 25.89
CA GLN A 68 14.67 -21.04 26.74
C GLN A 68 13.68 -20.65 27.84
N THR A 69 14.05 -20.86 29.09
CA THR A 69 13.27 -20.44 30.23
C THR A 69 13.72 -19.07 30.68
N CYS A 70 12.78 -18.14 30.82
CA CYS A 70 13.05 -16.75 31.19
C CYS A 70 12.25 -16.34 32.42
N THR A 71 12.91 -15.68 33.38
CA THR A 71 12.21 -15.00 34.47
C THR A 71 11.90 -13.57 34.04
N LEU A 72 10.63 -13.19 34.07
CA LEU A 72 10.13 -11.93 33.56
C LEU A 72 9.44 -11.11 34.64
N GLU A 73 9.57 -9.80 34.56
CA GLU A 73 8.73 -8.82 35.25
C GLU A 73 7.68 -8.30 34.28
N LEU A 74 6.40 -8.43 34.58
CA LEU A 74 5.30 -7.96 33.76
C LEU A 74 5.16 -6.43 33.88
N LEU A 75 5.21 -5.71 32.77
CA LEU A 75 5.18 -4.25 32.73
C LEU A 75 3.80 -3.66 32.45
N GLY A 76 2.78 -4.49 32.30
CA GLY A 76 1.42 -4.06 32.02
C GLY A 76 0.42 -5.20 32.04
N GLY A 77 -0.86 -4.87 31.72
CA GLY A 77 -1.95 -5.84 31.76
C GLY A 77 -2.48 -6.10 33.18
N ARG A 78 -3.33 -7.14 33.28
CA ARG A 78 -3.98 -7.52 34.55
C ARG A 78 -3.01 -7.90 35.66
N PHE A 79 -1.83 -8.40 35.30
CA PHE A 79 -0.84 -8.97 36.23
C PHE A 79 0.41 -8.09 36.34
N GLU A 80 0.30 -6.79 36.10
CA GLU A 80 1.41 -5.84 36.17
C GLU A 80 2.16 -5.94 37.51
N GLY A 81 3.51 -5.88 37.44
CA GLY A 81 4.41 -5.94 38.59
C GLY A 81 4.67 -7.35 39.13
N ARG A 82 4.03 -8.39 38.60
CA ARG A 82 4.35 -9.77 39.01
C ARG A 82 5.58 -10.28 38.29
N THR A 83 6.39 -11.03 39.03
CA THR A 83 7.49 -11.80 38.46
C THR A 83 7.02 -13.20 38.15
N VAL A 84 7.21 -13.64 36.90
CA VAL A 84 6.71 -14.92 36.38
C VAL A 84 7.80 -15.63 35.59
N GLU A 85 7.69 -16.92 35.51
CA GLU A 85 8.51 -17.75 34.63
C GLU A 85 7.81 -17.89 33.28
N ALA A 86 8.54 -17.70 32.19
CA ALA A 86 8.02 -17.77 30.84
C ALA A 86 8.85 -18.69 29.96
N GLN A 87 8.19 -19.32 29.02
CA GLN A 87 8.79 -20.24 28.07
C GLN A 87 8.93 -19.57 26.70
N ASN A 88 10.11 -19.72 26.12
CA ASN A 88 10.41 -19.35 24.73
C ASN A 88 10.82 -20.62 23.98
N LEU A 89 9.92 -21.12 23.14
CA LEU A 89 10.12 -22.33 22.37
C LEU A 89 10.85 -22.01 21.08
N LEU A 90 11.98 -22.67 20.85
CA LEU A 90 12.79 -22.59 19.65
C LEU A 90 12.54 -23.82 18.78
N ASN A 91 12.00 -23.59 17.57
CA ASN A 91 11.60 -24.67 16.65
C ASN A 91 12.64 -24.96 15.55
N GLY A 92 13.81 -24.32 15.60
CA GLY A 92 14.84 -24.41 14.56
C GLY A 92 14.56 -23.53 13.35
N SER A 93 13.68 -22.54 13.47
CA SER A 93 13.35 -21.58 12.41
C SER A 93 14.19 -20.33 12.54
N LEU A 94 15.08 -20.10 11.57
CA LEU A 94 15.89 -18.86 11.52
C LEU A 94 15.08 -17.58 11.41
N GLU A 95 13.87 -17.67 10.87
CA GLU A 95 12.98 -16.53 10.67
C GLU A 95 12.17 -16.21 11.93
N GLN A 96 11.71 -17.23 12.65
CA GLN A 96 10.77 -17.06 13.75
C GLN A 96 11.40 -17.09 15.13
N ASP A 97 12.44 -17.92 15.31
CA ASP A 97 13.06 -18.15 16.60
C ASP A 97 13.85 -16.91 17.05
N LYS A 98 13.62 -16.49 18.27
CA LYS A 98 14.26 -15.33 18.89
C LYS A 98 14.83 -15.75 20.23
N ILE A 99 16.03 -15.29 20.54
CA ILE A 99 16.70 -15.53 21.81
C ILE A 99 16.67 -14.22 22.59
N PHE A 100 16.27 -14.32 23.84
CA PHE A 100 16.21 -13.22 24.75
C PHE A 100 17.43 -13.17 25.68
N SER A 101 17.80 -11.97 26.08
CA SER A 101 18.88 -11.71 27.02
C SER A 101 18.35 -10.89 28.22
N PRO A 102 19.01 -10.99 29.39
CA PRO A 102 18.65 -10.17 30.54
C PRO A 102 18.64 -8.69 30.18
N GLY A 103 17.58 -7.97 30.55
CA GLY A 103 17.35 -6.55 30.22
C GLY A 103 16.50 -6.30 28.96
N ASP A 104 16.27 -7.31 28.12
CA ASP A 104 15.40 -7.19 26.96
C ASP A 104 13.93 -6.94 27.37
N ARG A 105 13.21 -6.26 26.49
CA ARG A 105 11.75 -6.16 26.58
C ARG A 105 11.13 -7.17 25.64
N ALA A 106 10.26 -8.03 26.18
CA ALA A 106 9.53 -9.04 25.44
C ALA A 106 8.03 -8.71 25.39
N LEU A 107 7.39 -9.11 24.29
CA LEU A 107 5.95 -9.22 24.20
C LEU A 107 5.57 -10.64 24.61
N VAL A 108 4.70 -10.75 25.60
CA VAL A 108 4.30 -12.05 26.16
C VAL A 108 2.80 -12.24 26.11
N VAL A 109 2.39 -13.48 25.96
CA VAL A 109 1.01 -13.94 26.06
C VAL A 109 0.87 -14.73 27.37
N ILE A 110 -0.02 -14.25 28.23
CA ILE A 110 -0.31 -14.84 29.54
C ILE A 110 -1.61 -15.61 29.42
N SER A 111 -1.56 -16.93 29.57
CA SER A 111 -2.75 -17.77 29.71
C SER A 111 -3.09 -17.86 31.19
N TYR A 112 -4.33 -17.55 31.55
CA TYR A 112 -4.76 -17.50 32.95
C TYR A 112 -6.16 -18.13 33.13
N GLN A 113 -6.40 -18.58 34.34
CA GLN A 113 -7.74 -19.03 34.77
C GLN A 113 -8.10 -18.31 36.07
N GLY A 114 -9.11 -17.41 36.00
CA GLY A 114 -9.42 -16.56 37.13
C GLY A 114 -8.27 -15.57 37.42
N ASP A 115 -7.62 -15.73 38.56
CA ASP A 115 -6.50 -14.90 39.03
C ASP A 115 -5.14 -15.64 39.00
N GLU A 116 -5.16 -16.88 38.55
CA GLU A 116 -4.00 -17.75 38.49
C GLU A 116 -3.42 -17.76 37.07
N ILE A 117 -2.11 -17.56 36.96
CA ILE A 117 -1.36 -17.62 35.70
C ILE A 117 -1.01 -19.08 35.46
N LEU A 118 -1.46 -19.63 34.33
CA LEU A 118 -1.22 -21.02 33.95
C LEU A 118 0.06 -21.15 33.13
N LEU A 119 0.28 -20.26 32.17
CA LEU A 119 1.41 -20.31 31.27
C LEU A 119 1.71 -18.89 30.74
N VAL A 120 2.99 -18.57 30.64
CA VAL A 120 3.47 -17.35 29.97
C VAL A 120 4.37 -17.74 28.83
N THR A 121 3.98 -17.36 27.63
CA THR A 121 4.70 -17.66 26.40
C THR A 121 5.28 -16.37 25.82
N MET A 122 6.58 -16.40 25.51
CA MET A 122 7.25 -15.31 24.84
C MET A 122 6.95 -15.34 23.33
N THR A 123 6.55 -14.20 22.77
CA THR A 123 6.14 -14.13 21.36
C THR A 123 7.16 -13.38 20.51
N ASP A 124 7.56 -12.18 20.92
CA ASP A 124 8.49 -11.33 20.18
C ASP A 124 9.20 -10.36 21.12
N HIS A 125 10.24 -9.69 20.61
CA HIS A 125 10.80 -8.50 21.27
C HIS A 125 9.79 -7.35 21.24
N TYR A 126 9.58 -6.67 22.35
CA TYR A 126 8.72 -5.48 22.40
C TYR A 126 9.42 -4.29 21.77
N ARG A 127 9.00 -3.94 20.57
CA ARG A 127 9.57 -2.87 19.74
C ARG A 127 8.59 -1.77 19.37
N LEU A 128 7.33 -1.85 19.83
CA LEU A 128 6.25 -0.95 19.45
C LEU A 128 6.60 0.53 19.64
N ASP A 129 7.32 0.88 20.72
CA ASP A 129 7.74 2.26 20.97
C ASP A 129 8.66 2.77 19.85
N LYS A 130 9.65 1.95 19.45
CA LYS A 130 10.62 2.31 18.40
C LYS A 130 9.96 2.36 17.03
N GLU A 131 9.04 1.43 16.75
CA GLU A 131 8.26 1.38 15.52
C GLU A 131 7.33 2.58 15.40
N ALA A 132 6.66 2.98 16.49
CA ALA A 132 5.81 4.16 16.54
C ALA A 132 6.61 5.45 16.26
N TRP A 133 7.81 5.61 16.85
CA TRP A 133 8.68 6.74 16.57
C TRP A 133 9.16 6.77 15.13
N LEU A 134 9.52 5.62 14.57
CA LEU A 134 9.92 5.50 13.17
C LEU A 134 8.76 5.85 12.21
N ALA A 135 7.56 5.34 12.49
CA ALA A 135 6.36 5.66 11.72
C ALA A 135 6.02 7.16 11.79
N LEU A 136 6.12 7.76 12.98
CA LEU A 136 5.92 9.20 13.16
C LEU A 136 6.95 10.02 12.38
N ALA A 137 8.22 9.66 12.48
CA ALA A 137 9.30 10.33 11.74
C ALA A 137 9.09 10.23 10.23
N PHE A 138 8.69 9.07 9.72
CA PHE A 138 8.37 8.87 8.31
C PHE A 138 7.15 9.71 7.86
N ALA A 139 6.09 9.74 8.66
CA ALA A 139 4.91 10.56 8.38
C ALA A 139 5.26 12.06 8.34
N LEU A 140 6.09 12.51 9.28
CA LEU A 140 6.56 13.90 9.34
C LEU A 140 7.41 14.26 8.11
N LEU A 141 8.30 13.36 7.70
CA LEU A 141 9.12 13.51 6.51
C LEU A 141 8.25 13.60 5.25
N LEU A 142 7.24 12.74 5.11
CA LEU A 142 6.29 12.81 3.99
C LEU A 142 5.53 14.14 3.94
N ILE A 143 5.09 14.66 5.10
CA ILE A 143 4.40 15.95 5.16
C ILE A 143 5.34 17.08 4.79
N LEU A 144 6.59 17.03 5.27
CA LEU A 144 7.59 18.07 5.03
C LEU A 144 7.95 18.18 3.54
N PHE A 145 8.19 17.04 2.87
CA PHE A 145 8.62 17.02 1.46
C PHE A 145 7.44 17.10 0.47
N ALA A 146 6.36 16.37 0.72
CA ALA A 146 5.24 16.29 -0.21
C ALA A 146 4.05 17.20 0.16
N GLY A 147 4.08 17.87 1.32
CA GLY A 147 3.05 18.79 1.75
C GLY A 147 1.64 18.15 1.74
N ARG A 148 0.70 18.77 1.02
CA ARG A 148 -0.70 18.29 0.93
C ARG A 148 -0.81 16.92 0.27
N THR A 149 0.07 16.57 -0.65
CA THR A 149 0.10 15.25 -1.29
C THR A 149 0.57 14.19 -0.30
N GLY A 150 1.53 14.53 0.59
CA GLY A 150 1.97 13.66 1.68
C GLY A 150 0.84 13.28 2.64
N VAL A 151 -0.01 14.25 3.01
CA VAL A 151 -1.18 13.98 3.86
C VAL A 151 -2.14 13.00 3.19
N ARG A 152 -2.38 13.14 1.87
CA ARG A 152 -3.22 12.20 1.11
C ARG A 152 -2.62 10.79 1.06
N ALA A 153 -1.30 10.70 0.89
CA ALA A 153 -0.57 9.43 0.90
C ALA A 153 -0.68 8.74 2.25
N ILE A 154 -0.51 9.47 3.36
CA ILE A 154 -0.70 8.92 4.71
C ILE A 154 -2.14 8.44 4.93
N ALA A 155 -3.12 9.23 4.49
CA ALA A 155 -4.53 8.84 4.61
C ALA A 155 -4.86 7.58 3.80
N SER A 156 -4.34 7.45 2.56
CA SER A 156 -4.52 6.24 1.75
C SER A 156 -3.84 5.03 2.37
N PHE A 157 -2.65 5.20 2.91
CA PHE A 157 -1.93 4.13 3.61
C PHE A 157 -2.70 3.66 4.85
N ALA A 158 -3.16 4.59 5.69
CA ALA A 158 -3.97 4.27 6.86
C ALA A 158 -5.26 3.54 6.48
N LEU A 159 -5.94 4.00 5.41
CA LEU A 159 -7.13 3.32 4.89
C LEU A 159 -6.81 1.89 4.46
N THR A 160 -5.71 1.69 3.73
CA THR A 160 -5.30 0.36 3.25
C THR A 160 -5.04 -0.58 4.43
N VAL A 161 -4.22 -0.15 5.40
CA VAL A 161 -3.90 -0.96 6.59
C VAL A 161 -5.17 -1.31 7.37
N LEU A 162 -6.04 -0.33 7.63
CA LEU A 162 -7.29 -0.57 8.36
C LEU A 162 -8.26 -1.48 7.59
N THR A 163 -8.34 -1.36 6.27
CA THR A 163 -9.19 -2.22 5.45
C THR A 163 -8.68 -3.67 5.47
N LEU A 164 -7.38 -3.87 5.34
CA LEU A 164 -6.78 -5.20 5.44
C LEU A 164 -6.98 -5.79 6.82
N TRP A 165 -6.72 -5.02 7.88
CA TRP A 165 -6.83 -5.50 9.25
C TRP A 165 -8.26 -5.77 9.70
N LYS A 166 -9.19 -4.84 9.45
CA LYS A 166 -10.56 -4.89 10.00
C LYS A 166 -11.60 -5.49 9.06
N VAL A 167 -11.30 -5.62 7.78
CA VAL A 167 -12.24 -6.15 6.79
C VAL A 167 -11.74 -7.43 6.16
N LEU A 168 -10.56 -7.40 5.53
CA LEU A 168 -10.03 -8.56 4.80
C LEU A 168 -9.81 -9.75 5.73
N VAL A 169 -9.01 -9.57 6.77
CA VAL A 169 -8.61 -10.65 7.68
C VAL A 169 -9.81 -11.27 8.39
N PRO A 170 -10.74 -10.49 9.02
CA PRO A 170 -11.92 -11.07 9.64
C PRO A 170 -12.84 -11.81 8.66
N LEU A 171 -13.00 -11.33 7.44
CA LEU A 171 -13.79 -12.03 6.43
C LEU A 171 -13.16 -13.37 6.03
N TYR A 172 -11.83 -13.42 5.89
CA TYR A 172 -11.11 -14.67 5.65
C TYR A 172 -11.28 -15.65 6.80
N LEU A 173 -11.09 -15.20 8.03
CA LEU A 173 -11.24 -16.05 9.22
C LEU A 173 -12.68 -16.58 9.42
N LYS A 174 -13.68 -15.86 8.92
CA LYS A 174 -15.08 -16.30 8.88
C LYS A 174 -15.38 -17.33 7.78
N GLY A 175 -14.36 -17.70 6.98
CA GLY A 175 -14.49 -18.70 5.92
C GLY A 175 -15.11 -18.18 4.61
N TRP A 176 -15.18 -16.88 4.41
CA TRP A 176 -15.56 -16.32 3.11
C TRP A 176 -14.52 -16.66 2.05
N ASN A 177 -14.94 -16.82 0.80
CA ASN A 177 -14.03 -17.17 -0.29
C ASN A 177 -12.95 -16.08 -0.46
N PRO A 178 -11.64 -16.41 -0.22
CA PRO A 178 -10.56 -15.43 -0.22
C PRO A 178 -10.36 -14.72 -1.56
N ILE A 179 -10.62 -15.41 -2.67
CA ILE A 179 -10.42 -14.85 -4.01
C ILE A 179 -11.40 -13.70 -4.26
N TRP A 180 -12.69 -13.92 -4.01
CA TRP A 180 -13.72 -12.90 -4.25
C TRP A 180 -13.60 -11.71 -3.29
N VAL A 181 -13.36 -11.99 -2.02
CA VAL A 181 -13.18 -10.94 -1.00
C VAL A 181 -11.91 -10.14 -1.30
N GLY A 182 -10.79 -10.82 -1.59
CA GLY A 182 -9.53 -10.17 -1.94
C GLY A 182 -9.68 -9.31 -3.20
N LEU A 183 -10.31 -9.83 -4.25
CA LEU A 183 -10.55 -9.09 -5.49
C LEU A 183 -11.39 -7.83 -5.24
N ALA A 184 -12.52 -7.96 -4.52
CA ALA A 184 -13.40 -6.84 -4.24
C ALA A 184 -12.69 -5.73 -3.44
N ILE A 185 -11.93 -6.11 -2.41
CA ILE A 185 -11.18 -5.15 -1.58
C ILE A 185 -10.06 -4.49 -2.39
N THR A 186 -9.33 -5.24 -3.21
CA THR A 186 -8.27 -4.71 -4.06
C THR A 186 -8.82 -3.69 -5.06
N LEU A 187 -9.91 -4.01 -5.75
CA LEU A 187 -10.56 -3.08 -6.68
C LEU A 187 -11.07 -1.82 -5.97
N PHE A 188 -11.65 -1.99 -4.78
CA PHE A 188 -12.11 -0.88 -3.96
C PHE A 188 -10.96 0.05 -3.52
N LEU A 189 -9.86 -0.51 -3.01
CA LEU A 189 -8.69 0.26 -2.62
C LEU A 189 -8.04 0.97 -3.81
N THR A 190 -7.89 0.27 -4.94
CA THR A 190 -7.37 0.84 -6.19
C THR A 190 -8.18 2.05 -6.64
N LEU A 191 -9.51 1.94 -6.62
CA LEU A 191 -10.41 3.05 -6.96
C LEU A 191 -10.16 4.27 -6.07
N ILE A 192 -10.11 4.07 -4.74
CA ILE A 192 -9.94 5.18 -3.79
C ILE A 192 -8.55 5.80 -3.92
N ILE A 193 -7.49 5.01 -4.03
CA ILE A 193 -6.12 5.51 -4.14
C ILE A 193 -5.96 6.34 -5.41
N ILE A 194 -6.42 5.84 -6.56
CA ILE A 194 -6.38 6.59 -7.83
C ILE A 194 -7.22 7.87 -7.75
N ALA A 195 -8.39 7.80 -7.12
CA ALA A 195 -9.23 8.98 -6.91
C ALA A 195 -8.58 10.03 -6.00
N LEU A 196 -7.78 9.62 -5.01
CA LEU A 196 -7.00 10.53 -4.17
C LEU A 196 -5.87 11.23 -4.94
N VAL A 197 -5.29 10.56 -5.93
CA VAL A 197 -4.21 11.10 -6.78
C VAL A 197 -4.76 12.11 -7.78
N TYR A 198 -5.76 11.72 -8.58
CA TYR A 198 -6.29 12.52 -9.69
C TYR A 198 -7.51 13.35 -9.35
N GLY A 199 -8.22 13.06 -8.25
CA GLY A 199 -9.58 13.52 -8.04
C GLY A 199 -10.56 12.74 -8.96
N PHE A 200 -11.82 13.17 -9.00
CA PHE A 200 -12.82 12.60 -9.92
C PHE A 200 -12.75 13.27 -11.31
N ASP A 201 -11.67 13.01 -12.04
CA ASP A 201 -11.46 13.52 -13.39
C ASP A 201 -11.48 12.37 -14.43
N ARG A 202 -11.53 12.70 -15.72
CA ARG A 202 -11.50 11.69 -16.82
C ARG A 202 -10.26 10.79 -16.75
N ARG A 203 -9.12 11.33 -16.31
CA ARG A 203 -7.88 10.59 -16.10
C ARG A 203 -8.01 9.52 -15.01
N CYS A 204 -8.76 9.83 -13.94
CA CYS A 204 -9.05 8.87 -12.89
C CYS A 204 -9.74 7.63 -13.46
N TRP A 205 -10.78 7.83 -14.27
CA TRP A 205 -11.51 6.70 -14.87
C TRP A 205 -10.67 5.88 -15.85
N ALA A 206 -9.79 6.53 -16.61
CA ALA A 206 -8.85 5.82 -17.51
C ALA A 206 -7.85 4.98 -16.71
N ALA A 207 -7.25 5.53 -15.66
CA ALA A 207 -6.32 4.80 -14.80
C ALA A 207 -7.02 3.65 -14.04
N VAL A 208 -8.22 3.89 -13.50
CA VAL A 208 -9.02 2.88 -12.81
C VAL A 208 -9.38 1.73 -13.73
N SER A 209 -9.86 2.01 -14.95
CA SER A 209 -10.23 0.95 -15.90
C SER A 209 -9.02 0.10 -16.32
N GLY A 210 -7.87 0.74 -16.57
CA GLY A 210 -6.62 0.05 -16.86
C GLY A 210 -6.14 -0.83 -15.70
N SER A 211 -6.16 -0.29 -14.48
CA SER A 211 -5.78 -1.04 -13.28
C SER A 211 -6.72 -2.23 -13.03
N PHE A 212 -8.03 -2.03 -13.18
CA PHE A 212 -9.02 -3.10 -13.00
C PHE A 212 -8.82 -4.23 -13.98
N LEU A 213 -8.60 -3.91 -15.26
CA LEU A 213 -8.30 -4.92 -16.27
C LEU A 213 -7.02 -5.69 -15.91
N GLY A 214 -5.95 -4.99 -15.53
CA GLY A 214 -4.69 -5.61 -15.13
C GLY A 214 -4.84 -6.54 -13.92
N ILE A 215 -5.58 -6.10 -12.88
CA ILE A 215 -5.85 -6.92 -11.69
C ILE A 215 -6.68 -8.17 -12.06
N LEU A 216 -7.70 -8.02 -12.91
CA LEU A 216 -8.50 -9.16 -13.37
C LEU A 216 -7.67 -10.17 -14.16
N VAL A 217 -6.81 -9.69 -15.06
CA VAL A 217 -5.89 -10.58 -15.81
C VAL A 217 -4.95 -11.29 -14.86
N THR A 218 -4.37 -10.59 -13.89
CA THR A 218 -3.49 -11.19 -12.88
C THR A 218 -4.23 -12.22 -12.03
N CYS A 219 -5.48 -11.95 -11.65
CA CYS A 219 -6.31 -12.89 -10.90
C CYS A 219 -6.56 -14.17 -11.71
N VAL A 220 -6.96 -14.06 -12.98
CA VAL A 220 -7.20 -15.22 -13.87
C VAL A 220 -5.92 -16.03 -14.07
N LEU A 221 -4.79 -15.36 -14.35
CA LEU A 221 -3.50 -16.04 -14.51
C LEU A 221 -3.05 -16.70 -13.20
N GLY A 222 -3.24 -16.02 -12.07
CA GLY A 222 -2.93 -16.56 -10.75
C GLY A 222 -3.69 -17.84 -10.46
N ILE A 223 -5.00 -17.88 -10.72
CA ILE A 223 -5.82 -19.08 -10.56
C ILE A 223 -5.34 -20.20 -11.51
N LEU A 224 -5.19 -19.87 -12.79
CA LEU A 224 -4.83 -20.84 -13.83
C LEU A 224 -3.46 -21.48 -13.55
N PHE A 225 -2.44 -20.68 -13.22
CA PHE A 225 -1.09 -21.20 -12.97
C PHE A 225 -0.95 -21.89 -11.62
N THR A 226 -1.66 -21.46 -10.59
CA THR A 226 -1.67 -22.15 -9.30
C THR A 226 -2.24 -23.56 -9.46
N ASP A 227 -3.30 -23.70 -10.25
CA ASP A 227 -3.94 -24.99 -10.53
C ASP A 227 -3.06 -25.87 -11.46
N LEU A 228 -2.51 -25.28 -12.52
CA LEU A 228 -1.66 -25.96 -13.49
C LEU A 228 -0.37 -26.51 -12.85
N PHE A 229 0.27 -25.74 -11.97
CA PHE A 229 1.50 -26.14 -11.26
C PHE A 229 1.23 -26.87 -9.95
N GLN A 230 -0.03 -27.11 -9.59
CA GLN A 230 -0.45 -27.77 -8.34
C GLN A 230 0.21 -27.15 -7.10
N ILE A 231 0.27 -25.81 -7.07
CA ILE A 231 0.86 -25.10 -5.94
C ILE A 231 -0.07 -25.17 -4.74
N HIS A 232 0.45 -25.60 -3.60
CA HIS A 232 -0.28 -25.62 -2.35
C HIS A 232 -0.02 -24.34 -1.53
N GLY A 233 -1.03 -23.83 -0.85
CA GLY A 233 -0.92 -22.64 -0.01
C GLY A 233 0.04 -22.74 1.17
N ALA A 234 0.48 -23.96 1.51
CA ALA A 234 1.50 -24.23 2.52
C ALA A 234 2.91 -23.68 2.16
N VAL A 235 3.11 -23.20 0.92
CA VAL A 235 4.34 -22.50 0.50
C VAL A 235 4.48 -21.13 1.18
N MET A 236 3.37 -20.55 1.68
CA MET A 236 3.43 -19.27 2.38
C MET A 236 4.12 -19.40 3.74
N SER A 237 4.98 -18.44 4.05
CA SER A 237 5.58 -18.32 5.40
C SER A 237 4.47 -18.30 6.46
N ASN A 238 4.68 -18.98 7.58
CA ASN A 238 3.74 -19.05 8.72
C ASN A 238 2.35 -19.65 8.42
N SER A 239 2.15 -20.34 7.30
CA SER A 239 0.88 -20.98 6.95
C SER A 239 0.44 -22.01 8.01
N GLU A 240 1.40 -22.72 8.59
CA GLU A 240 1.15 -23.71 9.64
C GLU A 240 0.63 -23.07 10.93
N SER A 241 1.11 -21.88 11.28
CA SER A 241 0.65 -21.15 12.47
C SER A 241 -0.85 -20.87 12.42
N LEU A 242 -1.41 -20.66 11.23
CA LEU A 242 -2.84 -20.45 11.03
C LEU A 242 -3.64 -21.73 11.33
N LEU A 243 -3.12 -22.89 10.95
CA LEU A 243 -3.73 -24.19 11.26
C LEU A 243 -3.70 -24.48 12.76
N TYR A 244 -2.57 -24.28 13.41
CA TYR A 244 -2.43 -24.49 14.86
C TYR A 244 -3.26 -23.51 15.69
N SER A 245 -3.60 -22.35 15.12
CA SER A 245 -4.48 -21.36 15.76
C SER A 245 -5.97 -21.70 15.70
N GLY A 246 -6.34 -22.91 15.27
CA GLY A 246 -7.72 -23.37 15.23
C GLY A 246 -8.47 -23.05 13.92
N TYR A 247 -7.81 -22.52 12.91
CA TYR A 247 -8.41 -22.16 11.63
C TYR A 247 -8.15 -23.21 10.53
N ALA A 248 -8.19 -24.49 10.88
CA ALA A 248 -7.96 -25.61 9.96
C ALA A 248 -8.96 -25.70 8.79
N HIS A 249 -10.09 -25.01 8.89
CA HIS A 249 -11.14 -24.97 7.86
C HIS A 249 -10.81 -24.02 6.68
N LEU A 250 -9.75 -23.20 6.79
CA LEU A 250 -9.40 -22.24 5.77
C LEU A 250 -8.68 -22.87 4.59
N ASN A 251 -9.03 -22.42 3.39
CA ASN A 251 -8.35 -22.85 2.17
C ASN A 251 -7.09 -21.99 1.94
N LEU A 252 -5.94 -22.49 2.39
CA LEU A 252 -4.64 -21.80 2.26
C LEU A 252 -4.27 -21.51 0.80
N THR A 253 -4.63 -22.38 -0.14
CA THR A 253 -4.34 -22.18 -1.56
C THR A 253 -5.11 -20.99 -2.13
N GLN A 254 -6.37 -20.80 -1.74
CA GLN A 254 -7.14 -19.64 -2.16
C GLN A 254 -6.63 -18.34 -1.51
N ILE A 255 -6.15 -18.39 -0.27
CA ILE A 255 -5.51 -17.26 0.40
C ILE A 255 -4.21 -16.90 -0.33
N PHE A 256 -3.41 -17.90 -0.72
CA PHE A 256 -2.20 -17.70 -1.51
C PHE A 256 -2.48 -17.02 -2.85
N MET A 257 -3.48 -17.51 -3.60
CA MET A 257 -3.91 -16.88 -4.85
C MET A 257 -4.34 -15.42 -4.62
N ALA A 258 -5.11 -15.16 -3.57
CA ALA A 258 -5.52 -13.81 -3.22
C ALA A 258 -4.32 -12.91 -2.92
N ALA A 259 -3.31 -13.41 -2.19
CA ALA A 259 -2.10 -12.67 -1.87
C ALA A 259 -1.30 -12.28 -3.13
N ILE A 260 -1.27 -13.13 -4.17
CA ILE A 260 -0.58 -12.85 -5.44
C ILE A 260 -1.17 -11.60 -6.11
N PHE A 261 -2.48 -11.55 -6.33
CA PHE A 261 -3.07 -10.41 -7.03
C PHE A 261 -3.19 -9.16 -6.15
N ILE A 262 -3.34 -9.30 -4.83
CA ILE A 262 -3.24 -8.16 -3.91
C ILE A 262 -1.83 -7.55 -3.97
N GLY A 263 -0.78 -8.39 -3.90
CA GLY A 263 0.60 -7.93 -3.94
C GLY A 263 0.98 -7.28 -5.27
N SER A 264 0.52 -7.85 -6.40
CA SER A 264 0.79 -7.31 -7.74
C SER A 264 -0.04 -6.07 -8.08
N SER A 265 -1.18 -5.85 -7.41
CA SER A 265 -2.10 -4.75 -7.71
C SER A 265 -1.45 -3.37 -7.57
N GLY A 266 -0.53 -3.20 -6.63
CA GLY A 266 0.23 -1.97 -6.45
C GLY A 266 1.04 -1.61 -7.69
N ALA A 267 1.83 -2.54 -8.23
CA ALA A 267 2.63 -2.33 -9.43
C ALA A 267 1.76 -2.04 -10.66
N VAL A 268 0.63 -2.76 -10.80
CA VAL A 268 -0.33 -2.52 -11.89
C VAL A 268 -0.96 -1.13 -11.78
N MET A 269 -1.32 -0.71 -10.57
CA MET A 269 -1.88 0.61 -10.31
C MET A 269 -0.87 1.72 -10.62
N ASP A 270 0.36 1.59 -10.16
CA ASP A 270 1.42 2.59 -10.40
C ASP A 270 1.70 2.75 -11.90
N LEU A 271 1.79 1.64 -12.63
CA LEU A 271 1.96 1.66 -14.08
C LEU A 271 0.78 2.33 -14.80
N ALA A 272 -0.46 2.04 -14.39
CA ALA A 272 -1.64 2.67 -14.97
C ALA A 272 -1.70 4.18 -14.69
N VAL A 273 -1.28 4.60 -13.49
CA VAL A 273 -1.17 6.01 -13.10
C VAL A 273 -0.10 6.70 -13.95
N ASP A 274 1.07 6.12 -14.11
CA ASP A 274 2.17 6.69 -14.89
C ASP A 274 1.80 6.84 -16.36
N ILE A 275 1.25 5.79 -17.00
CA ILE A 275 0.78 5.85 -18.39
C ILE A 275 -0.26 6.95 -18.56
N THR A 276 -1.23 7.05 -17.63
CA THR A 276 -2.29 8.07 -17.70
C THR A 276 -1.75 9.47 -17.46
N ALA A 277 -0.71 9.62 -16.64
CA ALA A 277 -0.04 10.90 -16.42
C ALA A 277 0.76 11.37 -17.63
N CYS A 278 1.36 10.45 -18.38
CA CYS A 278 2.13 10.73 -19.58
C CYS A 278 1.28 11.00 -20.82
N GLN A 279 -0.01 10.67 -20.81
CA GLN A 279 -0.89 11.00 -21.93
C GLN A 279 -0.98 12.53 -22.09
N PRO A 280 -0.64 13.07 -23.29
CA PRO A 280 -0.80 14.48 -23.52
C PRO A 280 -2.27 14.86 -23.31
N VAL A 281 -2.50 15.83 -22.44
CA VAL A 281 -3.82 16.46 -22.37
C VAL A 281 -3.99 17.16 -23.71
N GLU A 282 -4.75 16.55 -24.60
CA GLU A 282 -5.34 17.32 -25.69
C GLU A 282 -6.21 18.42 -25.06
N ARG A 283 -5.56 19.50 -24.67
CA ARG A 283 -6.30 20.72 -24.44
C ARG A 283 -6.73 21.16 -25.86
N PRO A 284 -8.01 21.40 -26.07
CA PRO A 284 -8.49 21.92 -27.35
C PRO A 284 -8.10 23.39 -27.52
N ILE A 285 -6.83 23.73 -27.24
CA ILE A 285 -6.30 25.10 -27.41
C ILE A 285 -6.12 25.41 -28.89
N CYS A 286 -5.91 24.40 -29.73
CA CYS A 286 -5.78 24.59 -31.17
C CYS A 286 -7.09 24.38 -31.95
N ARG A 287 -8.10 23.72 -31.39
CA ARG A 287 -9.35 23.46 -32.12
C ARG A 287 -10.18 24.72 -32.37
N GLY A 288 -10.18 25.66 -31.42
CA GLY A 288 -10.87 26.92 -31.56
C GLY A 288 -10.19 27.91 -32.53
N VAL A 289 -8.88 27.79 -32.75
CA VAL A 289 -8.09 28.63 -33.65
C VAL A 289 -8.18 28.11 -35.09
N LEU A 290 -8.32 26.79 -35.28
CA LEU A 290 -8.41 26.18 -36.63
C LEU A 290 -9.81 26.21 -37.22
N GLU A 291 -10.87 26.34 -36.42
CA GLU A 291 -12.26 26.44 -36.91
C GLU A 291 -12.72 27.87 -37.21
N GLY A 292 -12.00 28.88 -36.73
CA GLY A 292 -12.43 30.30 -36.85
C GLY A 292 -11.71 31.15 -37.90
N GLU A 293 -10.51 30.76 -38.34
CA GLU A 293 -9.73 31.65 -39.23
C GLU A 293 -8.89 30.82 -40.23
N LYS A 294 -9.23 31.00 -41.49
CA LYS A 294 -8.52 30.33 -42.61
C LYS A 294 -7.04 30.71 -42.77
N ASN A 295 -6.49 31.58 -41.92
CA ASN A 295 -5.09 32.02 -41.89
C ASN A 295 -4.56 32.19 -40.45
N GLY A 296 -5.03 31.40 -39.51
CA GLY A 296 -4.61 31.52 -38.11
C GLY A 296 -3.16 31.05 -37.87
N VAL A 297 -2.30 32.03 -37.65
CA VAL A 297 -0.93 31.79 -37.21
C VAL A 297 -0.92 31.76 -35.68
N CYS A 298 -0.59 30.65 -35.05
CA CYS A 298 -0.47 30.57 -33.61
C CYS A 298 0.86 31.20 -33.17
N GLN A 299 0.80 32.34 -32.46
CA GLN A 299 1.97 32.98 -31.88
C GLN A 299 2.20 32.52 -30.47
N ARG A 300 3.40 32.08 -30.13
CA ARG A 300 3.81 31.77 -28.74
C ARG A 300 5.14 32.46 -28.41
N GLN A 301 5.23 32.99 -27.22
CA GLN A 301 6.46 33.50 -26.63
C GLN A 301 7.21 32.39 -25.90
N PHE A 302 8.48 32.19 -26.28
CA PHE A 302 9.38 31.30 -25.58
C PHE A 302 10.70 32.05 -25.31
N GLN A 303 11.13 32.13 -24.06
CA GLN A 303 12.32 32.86 -23.61
C GLN A 303 12.41 34.35 -24.08
N GLY A 304 11.24 35.02 -24.21
CA GLY A 304 11.18 36.41 -24.64
C GLY A 304 11.10 36.61 -26.17
N GLU A 305 11.23 35.56 -26.96
CA GLU A 305 11.04 35.57 -28.41
C GLU A 305 9.65 35.05 -28.81
N THR A 306 9.06 35.63 -29.84
CA THR A 306 7.76 35.25 -30.36
C THR A 306 7.92 34.32 -31.57
N TYR A 307 7.42 33.10 -31.45
CA TYR A 307 7.47 32.10 -32.53
C TYR A 307 6.08 31.94 -33.16
N GLN A 308 6.06 31.81 -34.49
CA GLN A 308 4.86 31.53 -35.26
C GLN A 308 4.84 30.06 -35.65
N ILE A 309 3.84 29.30 -35.18
CA ILE A 309 3.66 27.89 -35.56
C ILE A 309 2.80 27.84 -36.82
N THR A 310 3.38 27.48 -37.96
CA THR A 310 2.70 27.46 -39.26
C THR A 310 2.10 26.10 -39.62
N SER A 311 2.64 25.02 -39.12
CA SER A 311 2.09 23.67 -39.31
C SER A 311 2.64 22.69 -38.29
N VAL A 312 1.80 21.78 -37.82
CA VAL A 312 2.19 20.61 -37.01
C VAL A 312 1.96 19.38 -37.87
N GLN A 313 3.02 18.61 -38.16
CA GLN A 313 2.89 17.38 -38.91
C GLN A 313 2.94 16.21 -37.94
N GLU A 314 1.79 15.63 -37.69
CA GLU A 314 1.67 14.38 -36.91
C GLU A 314 2.09 13.21 -37.79
N LYS A 315 3.14 12.50 -37.42
CA LYS A 315 3.45 11.18 -37.96
C LYS A 315 2.95 10.12 -36.98
N PRO A 316 2.09 9.20 -37.39
CA PRO A 316 1.69 8.10 -36.54
C PRO A 316 2.91 7.23 -36.19
N PHE A 317 3.12 6.97 -34.89
CA PHE A 317 4.15 6.08 -34.34
C PHE A 317 5.60 6.55 -34.25
N THR A 318 5.91 7.84 -34.31
CA THR A 318 7.22 8.34 -33.93
C THR A 318 7.13 9.33 -32.78
N PHE A 319 7.92 9.10 -31.71
CA PHE A 319 8.04 9.96 -30.51
C PHE A 319 8.75 11.32 -30.80
N SER A 320 8.72 11.82 -32.02
CA SER A 320 9.28 13.10 -32.38
C SER A 320 8.28 13.91 -33.16
N GLU A 321 7.78 14.98 -32.56
CA GLU A 321 7.06 16.03 -33.29
C GLU A 321 8.07 16.96 -33.99
N GLU A 322 7.98 17.05 -35.30
CA GLU A 322 8.69 18.06 -36.08
C GLU A 322 7.81 19.32 -36.20
N VAL A 323 8.13 20.33 -35.44
CA VAL A 323 7.41 21.62 -35.49
C VAL A 323 8.23 22.57 -36.39
N ARG A 324 7.64 23.07 -37.46
CA ARG A 324 8.23 24.16 -38.25
C ARG A 324 7.98 25.48 -37.55
N VAL A 325 9.04 26.10 -37.09
CA VAL A 325 9.00 27.39 -36.39
C VAL A 325 9.60 28.44 -37.27
N GLN A 326 8.87 29.52 -37.53
CA GLN A 326 9.38 30.70 -38.23
C GLN A 326 9.60 31.81 -37.19
N THR A 327 10.82 32.32 -37.14
CA THR A 327 11.15 33.44 -36.26
C THR A 327 10.64 34.76 -36.84
N SER A 328 10.27 35.71 -36.02
CA SER A 328 9.80 37.04 -36.43
C SER A 328 10.89 37.88 -37.08
N SER A 329 12.13 37.40 -37.11
CA SER A 329 13.31 38.07 -37.73
C SER A 329 13.51 37.80 -39.22
N GLY A 330 12.60 37.03 -39.87
CA GLY A 330 12.68 36.81 -41.32
C GLY A 330 13.74 35.78 -41.77
N GLU A 331 14.34 35.04 -40.84
CA GLU A 331 15.23 33.92 -41.18
C GLU A 331 14.43 32.71 -41.72
N PRO A 332 15.07 31.87 -42.56
CA PRO A 332 14.41 30.71 -43.13
C PRO A 332 13.96 29.73 -42.01
N PRO A 333 12.82 29.06 -42.20
CA PRO A 333 12.24 28.19 -41.17
C PRO A 333 13.25 27.11 -40.73
N GLN A 334 13.59 27.12 -39.45
CA GLN A 334 14.44 26.09 -38.86
C GLN A 334 13.57 24.94 -38.38
N LEU A 335 13.98 23.71 -38.69
CA LEU A 335 13.40 22.49 -38.19
C LEU A 335 13.92 22.26 -36.74
N LEU A 336 13.11 22.54 -35.77
CA LEU A 336 13.39 22.20 -34.37
C LEU A 336 12.82 20.80 -34.12
N ALA A 337 13.69 19.78 -34.06
CA ALA A 337 13.34 18.47 -33.61
C ALA A 337 13.15 18.53 -32.09
N VAL A 338 11.93 18.69 -31.63
CA VAL A 338 11.58 18.53 -30.20
C VAL A 338 11.53 17.05 -29.92
N ARG A 339 12.63 16.49 -29.42
CA ARG A 339 12.63 15.15 -28.86
C ARG A 339 11.85 15.21 -27.58
N ALA A 340 10.61 14.74 -27.60
CA ALA A 340 9.89 14.42 -26.40
C ALA A 340 10.60 13.21 -25.76
N GLN A 341 11.53 13.46 -24.84
CA GLN A 341 12.01 12.43 -23.95
C GLN A 341 10.82 12.04 -23.05
N ALA A 342 10.48 10.75 -23.06
CA ALA A 342 9.48 10.17 -22.20
C ALA A 342 9.96 10.16 -20.73
N GLN A 343 10.15 11.33 -20.17
CA GLN A 343 10.30 11.56 -18.75
C GLN A 343 9.26 12.60 -18.32
N CYS A 344 8.32 12.17 -17.52
CA CYS A 344 7.24 12.97 -16.93
C CYS A 344 7.72 14.17 -16.07
N SER A 345 9.00 14.48 -16.06
CA SER A 345 9.59 15.60 -15.32
C SER A 345 9.61 16.92 -16.08
N GLU A 346 9.36 16.95 -17.37
CA GLU A 346 9.37 18.21 -18.14
C GLU A 346 7.97 18.80 -18.34
N ARG A 347 7.35 19.17 -17.24
CA ARG A 347 6.15 20.02 -17.22
C ARG A 347 6.37 21.45 -17.80
N LYS A 348 7.52 21.76 -18.30
CA LYS A 348 7.87 23.14 -18.70
C LYS A 348 7.93 23.43 -20.19
N LEU A 349 7.83 22.43 -21.06
CA LEU A 349 7.97 22.68 -22.51
C LEU A 349 6.65 22.74 -23.27
N ILE A 350 5.51 22.37 -22.67
CA ILE A 350 4.20 22.51 -23.33
C ILE A 350 3.19 23.05 -22.32
N GLY A 351 3.22 24.35 -22.11
CA GLY A 351 2.06 25.01 -21.54
C GLY A 351 2.19 25.71 -20.24
N SER A 352 2.61 26.84 -20.28
CA SER A 352 2.08 27.96 -19.48
C SER A 352 1.29 28.88 -20.40
#